data_e1ee1584c40b91389818c717677eeee3
#
_entry.id   e1ee1584c40b91389818c717677eeee3
#
_cell.length_a   1.000
_cell.length_b   1.000
_cell.length_c   1.000
_cell.angle_alpha   90.00
_cell.angle_beta   90.00
_cell.angle_gamma   90.00
#
_symmetry.space_group_name_H-M   'P 1'
#
loop_
_entity.id
_entity.type
_entity.pdbx_description
1 polymer ?
#
loop_
_entity_poly.entity_id
_entity_poly.type
_entity_poly.pdbx_seq_one_letter_code
_entity_poly.pdbx_strand_id
1 'polypeptide(L)'
;DCLLSRGLGDVYKRQGSLFKSYQKDFLSRIPSFAIAILLFFTSIVFFLNNITIIYDGLYASNHYVYYIIVSVHTCACLLLFLNVIGVYSLSKRAILFSLISLLLIALVTIYTYASFFLLTWLAVMFILLVVFYKRSKILKRNFSYVKLFYMFLISGCVLFINHIVIYQTLHTLDVYKLEVDTSILRYYFWITVLVIAIIVGSIVWYFESKIKLKENYQAFSVCESIVETYGGNYLSHLMYSGDKQFFVDDSQQAFLMYRTINNAYVILGDPIGDEKTFNSLLIDFYSNAHYIGYDIIFYQVSEKYLSLYHNFGNQFFKLGEEALIDLETFTTAGKKRRGLRATLNKSVSYTHLTLPTNREV
;
A
#
# COMPACT_ATOMS: atom_id res chain seq x y z
N ASP A 1 -41.49 -24.55 -5.72
CA ASP A 1 -40.28 -25.12 -6.36
C ASP A 1 -39.64 -24.25 -7.43
N CYS A 2 -40.40 -23.36 -8.10
CA CYS A 2 -39.84 -22.52 -9.17
C CYS A 2 -39.05 -21.28 -8.69
N LEU A 3 -39.27 -20.78 -7.46
CA LEU A 3 -38.57 -19.64 -6.89
C LEU A 3 -37.18 -20.01 -6.35
N LEU A 4 -37.03 -21.21 -5.80
CA LEU A 4 -35.74 -21.74 -5.33
C LEU A 4 -34.78 -22.02 -6.48
N SER A 5 -35.28 -22.54 -7.61
CA SER A 5 -34.45 -22.82 -8.79
C SER A 5 -33.97 -21.56 -9.51
N ARG A 6 -34.76 -20.47 -9.50
CA ARG A 6 -34.31 -19.13 -10.02
C ARG A 6 -33.27 -18.50 -9.13
N GLY A 7 -33.42 -18.58 -7.81
CA GLY A 7 -32.44 -18.06 -6.86
C GLY A 7 -31.09 -18.77 -6.95
N LEU A 8 -31.07 -20.09 -7.08
CA LEU A 8 -29.84 -20.87 -7.29
C LEU A 8 -29.16 -20.55 -8.63
N GLY A 9 -29.93 -20.41 -9.71
CA GLY A 9 -29.41 -20.04 -11.03
C GLY A 9 -28.74 -18.68 -11.01
N ASP A 10 -29.25 -17.70 -10.28
CA ASP A 10 -28.66 -16.36 -10.15
C ASP A 10 -27.40 -16.38 -9.27
N VAL A 11 -27.35 -17.20 -8.22
CA VAL A 11 -26.16 -17.40 -7.40
C VAL A 11 -25.02 -18.01 -8.22
N TYR A 12 -25.31 -19.05 -9.03
CA TYR A 12 -24.29 -19.65 -9.91
C TYR A 12 -23.81 -18.70 -11.01
N LYS A 13 -24.68 -17.89 -11.60
CA LYS A 13 -24.29 -16.85 -12.57
C LYS A 13 -23.41 -15.77 -11.93
N ARG A 14 -23.71 -15.35 -10.70
CA ARG A 14 -22.91 -14.37 -9.94
C ARG A 14 -21.56 -14.95 -9.53
N GLN A 15 -21.50 -16.19 -9.05
CA GLN A 15 -20.23 -16.87 -8.78
C GLN A 15 -19.36 -16.99 -10.04
N GLY A 16 -19.95 -17.30 -11.19
CA GLY A 16 -19.26 -17.32 -12.48
C GLY A 16 -18.73 -15.95 -12.90
N SER A 17 -19.46 -14.85 -12.61
CA SER A 17 -19.00 -13.48 -12.89
C SER A 17 -17.87 -13.04 -11.98
N LEU A 18 -17.95 -13.38 -10.69
CA LEU A 18 -16.88 -13.15 -9.71
C LEU A 18 -15.61 -13.93 -10.09
N PHE A 19 -15.74 -15.22 -10.42
CA PHE A 19 -14.60 -16.02 -10.86
C PHE A 19 -13.93 -15.44 -12.10
N LYS A 20 -14.72 -15.00 -13.11
CA LYS A 20 -14.20 -14.31 -14.29
C LYS A 20 -13.51 -12.99 -13.95
N SER A 21 -14.03 -12.24 -12.98
CA SER A 21 -13.39 -11.00 -12.49
C SER A 21 -12.04 -11.30 -11.84
N TYR A 22 -11.97 -12.27 -10.93
CA TYR A 22 -10.71 -12.71 -10.31
C TYR A 22 -9.72 -13.23 -11.35
N GLN A 23 -10.18 -14.02 -12.30
CA GLN A 23 -9.34 -14.53 -13.39
C GLN A 23 -8.80 -13.40 -14.26
N LYS A 24 -9.62 -12.40 -14.58
CA LYS A 24 -9.20 -11.21 -15.34
C LYS A 24 -8.17 -10.38 -14.58
N ASP A 25 -8.38 -10.18 -13.27
CA ASP A 25 -7.43 -9.46 -12.40
C ASP A 25 -6.11 -10.23 -12.27
N PHE A 26 -6.15 -11.54 -12.09
CA PHE A 26 -4.96 -12.39 -12.05
C PHE A 26 -4.18 -12.31 -13.36
N LEU A 27 -4.85 -12.52 -14.49
CA LEU A 27 -4.23 -12.44 -15.82
C LEU A 27 -3.63 -11.05 -16.10
N SER A 28 -4.28 -9.97 -15.62
CA SER A 28 -3.76 -8.61 -15.78
C SER A 28 -2.48 -8.35 -14.99
N ARG A 29 -2.20 -9.13 -13.94
CA ARG A 29 -1.00 -9.03 -13.09
C ARG A 29 0.17 -9.90 -13.54
N ILE A 30 -0.07 -10.90 -14.41
CA ILE A 30 1.00 -11.78 -14.94
C ILE A 30 2.16 -10.99 -15.53
N PRO A 31 1.96 -9.97 -16.40
CA PRO A 31 3.06 -9.22 -16.95
C PRO A 31 3.89 -8.48 -15.91
N SER A 32 3.27 -7.89 -14.88
CA SER A 32 3.99 -7.20 -13.80
C SER A 32 4.78 -8.19 -12.93
N PHE A 33 4.25 -9.38 -12.71
CA PHE A 33 4.93 -10.46 -12.01
C PHE A 33 6.17 -10.95 -12.79
N ALA A 34 6.02 -11.17 -14.09
CA ALA A 34 7.14 -11.57 -14.95
C ALA A 34 8.28 -10.55 -14.95
N ILE A 35 7.96 -9.26 -15.06
CA ILE A 35 8.97 -8.19 -15.01
C ILE A 35 9.62 -8.12 -13.62
N ALA A 36 8.86 -8.26 -12.54
CA ALA A 36 9.40 -8.29 -11.20
C ALA A 36 10.41 -9.43 -11.00
N ILE A 37 10.11 -10.62 -11.52
CA ILE A 37 11.04 -11.77 -11.51
C ILE A 37 12.30 -11.45 -12.33
N LEU A 38 12.15 -10.92 -13.53
CA LEU A 38 13.30 -10.56 -14.36
C LEU A 38 14.18 -9.51 -13.69
N LEU A 39 13.61 -8.50 -13.03
CA LEU A 39 14.35 -7.52 -12.25
C LEU A 39 15.06 -8.14 -11.06
N PHE A 40 14.42 -9.07 -10.37
CA PHE A 40 15.02 -9.81 -9.26
C PHE A 40 16.28 -10.54 -9.71
N PHE A 41 16.19 -11.33 -10.78
CA PHE A 41 17.36 -12.03 -11.33
C PHE A 41 18.41 -11.07 -11.86
N THR A 42 18.00 -9.98 -12.53
CA THR A 42 18.94 -8.94 -13.00
C THR A 42 19.73 -8.36 -11.83
N SER A 43 19.07 -8.03 -10.71
CA SER A 43 19.75 -7.47 -9.54
C SER A 43 20.78 -8.44 -8.94
N ILE A 44 20.46 -9.74 -8.89
CA ILE A 44 21.39 -10.78 -8.38
C ILE A 44 22.59 -10.95 -9.32
N VAL A 45 22.35 -11.10 -10.63
CA VAL A 45 23.44 -11.31 -11.60
C VAL A 45 24.42 -10.15 -11.58
N PHE A 46 23.91 -8.91 -11.61
CA PHE A 46 24.78 -7.75 -11.56
C PHE A 46 25.44 -7.55 -10.18
N PHE A 47 24.80 -7.94 -9.09
CA PHE A 47 25.42 -7.94 -7.77
C PHE A 47 26.61 -8.93 -7.70
N LEU A 48 26.48 -10.13 -8.28
CA LEU A 48 27.57 -11.09 -8.36
C LEU A 48 28.75 -10.59 -9.24
N ASN A 49 28.46 -9.77 -10.25
CA ASN A 49 29.48 -9.12 -11.06
C ASN A 49 30.39 -8.15 -10.29
N ASN A 50 30.02 -7.72 -9.09
CA ASN A 50 30.90 -6.91 -8.25
C ASN A 50 32.25 -7.61 -7.97
N ILE A 51 32.28 -8.93 -7.87
CA ILE A 51 33.51 -9.71 -7.62
C ILE A 51 34.50 -9.49 -8.77
N THR A 52 34.01 -9.51 -10.01
CA THR A 52 34.88 -9.30 -11.18
C THR A 52 35.36 -7.85 -11.28
N ILE A 53 34.49 -6.87 -10.97
CA ILE A 53 34.89 -5.44 -10.93
C ILE A 53 35.99 -5.21 -9.88
N ILE A 54 35.88 -5.84 -8.71
CA ILE A 54 36.90 -5.76 -7.66
C ILE A 54 38.21 -6.33 -8.14
N TYR A 55 38.14 -7.53 -8.78
CA TYR A 55 39.32 -8.21 -9.30
C TYR A 55 40.04 -7.36 -10.34
N ASP A 56 39.33 -6.80 -11.32
CA ASP A 56 39.90 -5.91 -12.33
C ASP A 56 40.48 -4.63 -11.72
N GLY A 57 39.82 -4.12 -10.67
CA GLY A 57 40.29 -2.93 -9.94
C GLY A 57 41.61 -3.12 -9.22
N LEU A 58 41.99 -4.36 -8.87
CA LEU A 58 43.26 -4.67 -8.23
C LEU A 58 44.48 -4.48 -9.18
N TYR A 59 44.24 -4.70 -10.46
CA TYR A 59 45.27 -4.55 -11.49
C TYR A 59 45.27 -3.15 -12.13
N ALA A 60 44.34 -2.28 -11.74
CA ALA A 60 44.22 -0.95 -12.29
C ALA A 60 45.21 0.04 -11.63
N SER A 61 45.67 1.02 -12.39
CA SER A 61 46.55 2.07 -11.91
C SER A 61 45.92 3.02 -10.88
N ASN A 62 44.58 3.02 -10.79
CA ASN A 62 43.82 3.89 -9.87
C ASN A 62 42.77 3.10 -9.10
N HIS A 63 43.17 2.43 -8.03
CA HIS A 63 42.31 1.60 -7.18
C HIS A 63 41.12 2.34 -6.57
N TYR A 64 41.26 3.61 -6.20
CA TYR A 64 40.20 4.41 -5.57
C TYR A 64 38.96 4.54 -6.46
N VAL A 65 39.16 4.75 -7.74
CA VAL A 65 38.08 4.91 -8.72
C VAL A 65 37.26 3.60 -8.78
N TYR A 66 37.90 2.44 -8.81
CA TYR A 66 37.23 1.16 -8.85
C TYR A 66 36.40 0.88 -7.59
N TYR A 67 36.87 1.28 -6.40
CA TYR A 67 36.09 1.11 -5.17
C TYR A 67 34.86 2.01 -5.14
N ILE A 68 34.93 3.22 -5.66
CA ILE A 68 33.75 4.08 -5.83
C ILE A 68 32.77 3.45 -6.80
N ILE A 69 33.24 2.92 -7.92
CA ILE A 69 32.44 2.25 -8.93
C ILE A 69 31.71 1.04 -8.34
N VAL A 70 32.42 0.17 -7.61
CA VAL A 70 31.82 -1.00 -6.92
C VAL A 70 30.75 -0.57 -5.94
N SER A 71 30.99 0.50 -5.16
CA SER A 71 30.03 1.00 -4.19
C SER A 71 28.76 1.53 -4.87
N VAL A 72 28.89 2.30 -5.95
CA VAL A 72 27.78 2.80 -6.75
C VAL A 72 27.01 1.65 -7.39
N HIS A 73 27.71 0.66 -7.95
CA HIS A 73 27.12 -0.50 -8.56
C HIS A 73 26.33 -1.35 -7.55
N THR A 74 26.93 -1.61 -6.37
CA THR A 74 26.27 -2.32 -5.27
C THR A 74 24.98 -1.60 -4.82
N CYS A 75 25.06 -0.27 -4.69
CA CYS A 75 23.91 0.56 -4.36
C CYS A 75 22.79 0.42 -5.39
N ALA A 76 23.13 0.52 -6.67
CA ALA A 76 22.16 0.41 -7.76
C ALA A 76 21.51 -0.99 -7.80
N CYS A 77 22.28 -2.06 -7.61
CA CYS A 77 21.75 -3.43 -7.52
C CYS A 77 20.81 -3.62 -6.33
N LEU A 78 21.16 -3.09 -5.16
CA LEU A 78 20.30 -3.15 -3.98
C LEU A 78 19.01 -2.35 -4.16
N LEU A 79 19.08 -1.14 -4.71
CA LEU A 79 17.90 -0.34 -5.03
C LEU A 79 16.98 -1.09 -6.00
N LEU A 80 17.56 -1.72 -7.02
CA LEU A 80 16.80 -2.53 -7.97
C LEU A 80 16.09 -3.70 -7.26
N PHE A 81 16.80 -4.43 -6.41
CA PHE A 81 16.28 -5.54 -5.62
C PHE A 81 15.12 -5.11 -4.71
N LEU A 82 15.29 -4.05 -3.94
CA LEU A 82 14.27 -3.53 -3.01
C LEU A 82 13.02 -3.04 -3.74
N ASN A 83 13.17 -2.53 -4.97
CA ASN A 83 12.06 -2.04 -5.76
C ASN A 83 11.26 -3.14 -6.48
N VAL A 84 11.69 -4.40 -6.48
CA VAL A 84 10.99 -5.53 -7.13
C VAL A 84 9.52 -5.61 -6.69
N ILE A 85 9.25 -5.53 -5.38
CA ILE A 85 7.88 -5.58 -4.83
C ILE A 85 7.06 -4.36 -5.29
N GLY A 86 7.69 -3.19 -5.35
CA GLY A 86 7.06 -1.97 -5.82
C GLY A 86 6.72 -2.02 -7.32
N VAL A 87 7.57 -2.65 -8.13
CA VAL A 87 7.31 -2.86 -9.56
C VAL A 87 6.19 -3.88 -9.77
N TYR A 88 6.17 -4.96 -9.00
CA TYR A 88 5.05 -5.92 -9.01
C TYR A 88 3.71 -5.22 -8.74
N SER A 89 3.66 -4.30 -7.79
CA SER A 89 2.46 -3.52 -7.47
C SER A 89 2.20 -2.35 -8.43
N LEU A 90 2.98 -2.19 -9.50
CA LEU A 90 2.90 -1.11 -10.51
C LEU A 90 3.03 0.30 -9.91
N SER A 91 3.82 0.46 -8.87
CA SER A 91 4.09 1.75 -8.26
C SER A 91 4.96 2.62 -9.19
N LYS A 92 4.49 3.83 -9.55
CA LYS A 92 5.25 4.79 -10.39
C LYS A 92 6.63 5.09 -9.84
N ARG A 93 6.74 5.25 -8.52
CA ARG A 93 8.02 5.58 -7.86
C ARG A 93 9.00 4.43 -7.93
N ALA A 94 8.53 3.19 -7.65
CA ALA A 94 9.39 2.01 -7.74
C ALA A 94 9.92 1.81 -9.16
N ILE A 95 9.09 2.01 -10.18
CA ILE A 95 9.53 1.92 -11.58
C ILE A 95 10.56 3.02 -11.90
N LEU A 96 10.35 4.26 -11.42
CA LEU A 96 11.31 5.35 -11.63
C LEU A 96 12.67 5.05 -10.99
N PHE A 97 12.68 4.61 -9.72
CA PHE A 97 13.93 4.22 -9.04
C PHE A 97 14.60 3.02 -9.71
N SER A 98 13.82 2.06 -10.21
CA SER A 98 14.38 0.94 -10.97
C SER A 98 15.00 1.38 -12.30
N LEU A 99 14.40 2.35 -13.00
CA LEU A 99 14.98 2.95 -14.21
C LEU A 99 16.29 3.66 -13.92
N ILE A 100 16.36 4.45 -12.84
CA ILE A 100 17.61 5.11 -12.40
C ILE A 100 18.67 4.07 -12.06
N SER A 101 18.31 3.02 -11.33
CA SER A 101 19.23 1.93 -10.97
C SER A 101 19.79 1.22 -12.20
N LEU A 102 18.93 0.91 -13.20
CA LEU A 102 19.39 0.30 -14.45
C LEU A 102 20.34 1.20 -15.23
N LEU A 103 20.11 2.52 -15.26
CA LEU A 103 21.04 3.47 -15.90
C LEU A 103 22.38 3.49 -15.19
N LEU A 104 22.42 3.50 -13.86
CA LEU A 104 23.66 3.46 -13.09
C LEU A 104 24.43 2.16 -13.34
N ILE A 105 23.74 1.00 -13.34
CA ILE A 105 24.33 -0.30 -13.65
C ILE A 105 24.89 -0.29 -15.08
N ALA A 106 24.16 0.26 -16.05
CA ALA A 106 24.61 0.34 -17.45
C ALA A 106 25.86 1.20 -17.59
N LEU A 107 25.95 2.37 -16.92
CA LEU A 107 27.12 3.23 -16.91
C LEU A 107 28.37 2.50 -16.36
N VAL A 108 28.18 1.78 -15.24
CA VAL A 108 29.26 0.96 -14.66
C VAL A 108 29.69 -0.14 -15.62
N THR A 109 28.74 -0.86 -16.24
CA THR A 109 29.02 -1.94 -17.18
C THR A 109 29.77 -1.44 -18.41
N ILE A 110 29.44 -0.25 -18.94
CA ILE A 110 30.18 0.39 -20.05
C ILE A 110 31.62 0.67 -19.65
N TYR A 111 31.82 1.20 -18.43
CA TYR A 111 33.16 1.54 -17.96
C TYR A 111 34.04 0.33 -17.69
N THR A 112 33.46 -0.78 -17.15
CA THR A 112 34.22 -1.94 -16.69
C THR A 112 34.41 -3.01 -17.79
N TYR A 113 33.34 -3.46 -18.41
CA TYR A 113 33.40 -4.63 -19.31
C TYR A 113 33.05 -4.33 -20.75
N ALA A 114 32.24 -3.29 -21.02
CA ALA A 114 31.65 -3.00 -22.31
C ALA A 114 31.00 -4.23 -22.98
N SER A 115 30.49 -5.20 -22.18
CA SER A 115 29.87 -6.42 -22.70
C SER A 115 28.59 -6.11 -23.43
N PHE A 116 28.58 -6.35 -24.74
CA PHE A 116 27.42 -6.10 -25.60
C PHE A 116 26.18 -6.87 -25.15
N PHE A 117 26.35 -8.10 -24.69
CA PHE A 117 25.24 -8.94 -24.21
C PHE A 117 24.57 -8.35 -22.95
N LEU A 118 25.37 -7.94 -21.96
CA LEU A 118 24.84 -7.34 -20.72
C LEU A 118 24.17 -5.99 -20.99
N LEU A 119 24.74 -5.19 -21.87
CA LEU A 119 24.15 -3.90 -22.25
C LEU A 119 22.84 -4.06 -23.00
N THR A 120 22.73 -5.01 -23.93
CA THR A 120 21.47 -5.31 -24.62
C THR A 120 20.40 -5.80 -23.63
N TRP A 121 20.76 -6.65 -22.65
CA TRP A 121 19.85 -7.07 -21.61
C TRP A 121 19.31 -5.90 -20.78
N LEU A 122 20.20 -4.99 -20.33
CA LEU A 122 19.79 -3.80 -19.58
C LEU A 122 18.90 -2.88 -20.40
N ALA A 123 19.18 -2.69 -21.68
CA ALA A 123 18.36 -1.91 -22.60
C ALA A 123 16.95 -2.50 -22.76
N VAL A 124 16.83 -3.81 -22.93
CA VAL A 124 15.53 -4.50 -22.98
C VAL A 124 14.75 -4.29 -21.68
N MET A 125 15.39 -4.47 -20.51
CA MET A 125 14.75 -4.26 -19.22
C MET A 125 14.31 -2.81 -19.02
N PHE A 126 15.13 -1.85 -19.47
CA PHE A 126 14.79 -0.43 -19.42
C PHE A 126 13.55 -0.12 -20.28
N ILE A 127 13.51 -0.59 -21.52
CA ILE A 127 12.36 -0.39 -22.42
C ILE A 127 11.09 -1.00 -21.83
N LEU A 128 11.17 -2.21 -21.29
CA LEU A 128 10.04 -2.86 -20.64
C LEU A 128 9.50 -2.01 -19.47
N LEU A 129 10.37 -1.49 -18.62
CA LEU A 129 9.95 -0.63 -17.51
C LEU A 129 9.33 0.69 -17.98
N VAL A 130 9.85 1.31 -19.05
CA VAL A 130 9.26 2.52 -19.64
C VAL A 130 7.85 2.26 -20.17
N VAL A 131 7.63 1.13 -20.83
CA VAL A 131 6.27 0.72 -21.27
C VAL A 131 5.34 0.53 -20.08
N PHE A 132 5.83 -0.10 -19.01
CA PHE A 132 5.05 -0.31 -17.79
C PHE A 132 4.82 0.98 -17.00
N TYR A 133 5.70 1.96 -17.08
CA TYR A 133 5.51 3.25 -16.44
C TYR A 133 4.21 3.94 -16.89
N LYS A 134 3.81 3.80 -18.15
CA LYS A 134 2.55 4.34 -18.65
C LYS A 134 1.31 3.67 -18.02
N ARG A 135 1.43 2.43 -17.58
CA ARG A 135 0.35 1.66 -16.91
C ARG A 135 0.43 1.75 -15.38
N SER A 136 1.45 2.38 -14.85
CA SER A 136 1.69 2.41 -13.41
C SER A 136 0.76 3.38 -12.69
N LYS A 137 0.48 3.07 -11.43
CA LYS A 137 -0.41 3.82 -10.54
C LYS A 137 0.40 4.57 -9.47
N ILE A 138 -0.13 5.69 -9.00
CA ILE A 138 0.44 6.36 -7.83
C ILE A 138 -0.09 5.62 -6.60
N LEU A 139 0.56 4.53 -6.22
CA LEU A 139 0.22 3.84 -4.99
C LEU A 139 0.69 4.67 -3.80
N LYS A 140 -0.26 5.08 -2.99
CA LYS A 140 -0.03 5.72 -1.70
C LYS A 140 -0.12 4.62 -0.64
N ARG A 141 1.01 4.15 -0.16
CA ARG A 141 1.07 3.13 0.87
C ARG A 141 1.50 3.77 2.17
N ASN A 142 0.76 3.53 3.25
CA ASN A 142 1.18 3.97 4.57
C ASN A 142 2.49 3.28 4.96
N PHE A 143 3.34 4.08 5.56
CA PHE A 143 4.63 3.67 6.06
C PHE A 143 4.45 2.71 7.26
N SER A 144 5.09 1.55 7.20
CA SER A 144 5.21 0.66 8.35
C SER A 144 6.67 0.65 8.81
N TYR A 145 6.93 1.14 10.01
CA TYR A 145 8.26 1.12 10.62
C TYR A 145 8.86 -0.28 10.67
N VAL A 146 8.03 -1.30 10.84
CA VAL A 146 8.45 -2.70 10.84
C VAL A 146 9.02 -3.10 9.47
N LYS A 147 8.36 -2.73 8.37
CA LYS A 147 8.86 -3.00 7.01
C LYS A 147 10.15 -2.26 6.72
N LEU A 148 10.28 -1.01 7.18
CA LEU A 148 11.51 -0.24 7.07
C LEU A 148 12.65 -0.94 7.79
N PHE A 149 12.41 -1.40 9.02
CA PHE A 149 13.41 -2.11 9.81
C PHE A 149 13.91 -3.36 9.10
N TYR A 150 13.02 -4.18 8.54
CA TYR A 150 13.42 -5.36 7.77
C TYR A 150 14.19 -4.99 6.49
N MET A 151 13.78 -3.97 5.77
CA MET A 151 14.53 -3.50 4.58
C MET A 151 15.92 -3.00 4.94
N PHE A 152 16.05 -2.26 6.05
CA PHE A 152 17.33 -1.81 6.58
C PHE A 152 18.22 -3.00 6.98
N LEU A 153 17.66 -3.97 7.70
CA LEU A 153 18.36 -5.17 8.15
C LEU A 153 18.86 -6.00 6.96
N ILE A 154 18.00 -6.24 5.95
CA ILE A 154 18.36 -6.97 4.73
C ILE A 154 19.47 -6.23 3.99
N SER A 155 19.34 -4.90 3.79
CA SER A 155 20.36 -4.10 3.12
C SER A 155 21.69 -4.12 3.86
N GLY A 156 21.65 -4.01 5.20
CA GLY A 156 22.83 -4.10 6.05
C GLY A 156 23.52 -5.47 5.96
N CYS A 157 22.75 -6.55 6.01
CA CYS A 157 23.29 -7.91 5.85
C CYS A 157 23.97 -8.11 4.47
N VAL A 158 23.32 -7.67 3.40
CA VAL A 158 23.87 -7.81 2.03
C VAL A 158 25.17 -7.01 1.89
N LEU A 159 25.22 -5.78 2.40
CA LEU A 159 26.43 -4.95 2.35
C LEU A 159 27.54 -5.52 3.25
N PHE A 160 27.19 -6.08 4.40
CA PHE A 160 28.15 -6.76 5.29
C PHE A 160 28.74 -8.00 4.63
N ILE A 161 27.94 -8.83 3.97
CA ILE A 161 28.40 -10.00 3.20
C ILE A 161 29.32 -9.53 2.06
N ASN A 162 28.93 -8.51 1.33
CA ASN A 162 29.76 -7.93 0.26
C ASN A 162 31.12 -7.45 0.80
N HIS A 163 31.12 -6.79 1.97
CA HIS A 163 32.35 -6.35 2.63
C HIS A 163 33.26 -7.52 3.03
N ILE A 164 32.68 -8.62 3.58
CA ILE A 164 33.46 -9.82 3.92
C ILE A 164 34.07 -10.44 2.66
N VAL A 165 33.30 -10.57 1.57
CA VAL A 165 33.79 -11.13 0.30
C VAL A 165 34.94 -10.30 -0.23
N ILE A 166 34.83 -8.96 -0.24
CA ILE A 166 35.91 -8.08 -0.65
C ILE A 166 37.13 -8.23 0.25
N TYR A 167 36.95 -8.23 1.56
CA TYR A 167 38.05 -8.40 2.53
C TYR A 167 38.77 -9.72 2.32
N GLN A 168 38.07 -10.84 2.16
CA GLN A 168 38.66 -12.15 1.90
C GLN A 168 39.40 -12.17 0.58
N THR A 169 38.82 -11.57 -0.48
CA THR A 169 39.47 -11.49 -1.79
C THR A 169 40.78 -10.71 -1.70
N LEU A 170 40.79 -9.57 -1.02
CA LEU A 170 41.98 -8.75 -0.82
C LEU A 170 43.03 -9.48 0.02
N HIS A 171 42.61 -10.18 1.10
CA HIS A 171 43.51 -10.94 1.96
C HIS A 171 44.15 -12.12 1.24
N THR A 172 43.41 -12.84 0.38
CA THR A 172 43.98 -13.90 -0.44
C THR A 172 45.02 -13.41 -1.44
N LEU A 173 44.85 -12.17 -1.94
CA LEU A 173 45.78 -11.51 -2.85
C LEU A 173 47.03 -11.02 -2.14
N ASP A 174 46.92 -10.57 -0.90
CA ASP A 174 48.08 -10.18 -0.05
C ASP A 174 48.99 -11.38 0.22
N VAL A 175 48.46 -12.59 0.36
CA VAL A 175 49.23 -13.82 0.43
C VAL A 175 50.07 -14.06 -0.83
N TYR A 176 49.68 -13.53 -1.99
CA TYR A 176 50.42 -13.57 -3.26
C TYR A 176 51.42 -12.41 -3.45
N LYS A 177 51.74 -11.67 -2.35
CA LYS A 177 52.68 -10.53 -2.36
C LYS A 177 52.25 -9.27 -3.17
N LEU A 178 50.96 -9.11 -3.33
CA LEU A 178 50.42 -7.82 -3.76
C LEU A 178 50.24 -6.94 -2.51
N GLU A 179 51.07 -5.89 -2.36
CA GLU A 179 50.92 -4.92 -1.27
C GLU A 179 49.56 -4.22 -1.41
N VAL A 180 48.56 -4.63 -0.60
CA VAL A 180 47.25 -4.00 -0.56
C VAL A 180 47.25 -2.96 0.56
N ASP A 181 47.07 -1.69 0.22
CA ASP A 181 47.00 -0.62 1.20
C ASP A 181 45.69 -0.76 2.04
N THR A 182 45.83 -1.00 3.35
CA THR A 182 44.74 -1.12 4.31
C THR A 182 43.90 0.17 4.44
N SER A 183 44.42 1.30 4.00
CA SER A 183 43.66 2.56 3.95
C SER A 183 42.46 2.46 3.00
N ILE A 184 42.56 1.68 1.92
CA ILE A 184 41.53 1.44 0.93
C ILE A 184 40.29 0.78 1.58
N LEU A 185 40.51 -0.22 2.44
CA LEU A 185 39.40 -0.89 3.18
C LEU A 185 38.63 0.11 4.05
N ARG A 186 39.30 1.10 4.65
CA ARG A 186 38.67 2.14 5.47
C ARG A 186 37.79 3.08 4.62
N TYR A 187 38.27 3.53 3.45
CA TYR A 187 37.49 4.32 2.52
C TYR A 187 36.26 3.56 2.00
N TYR A 188 36.44 2.29 1.65
CA TYR A 188 35.33 1.44 1.22
C TYR A 188 34.25 1.31 2.31
N PHE A 189 34.64 1.14 3.57
CA PHE A 189 33.72 1.10 4.70
C PHE A 189 32.89 2.41 4.78
N TRP A 190 33.51 3.58 4.74
CA TRP A 190 32.79 4.85 4.82
C TRP A 190 31.88 5.09 3.61
N ILE A 191 32.29 4.69 2.42
CA ILE A 191 31.47 4.77 1.22
C ILE A 191 30.26 3.85 1.35
N THR A 192 30.40 2.64 1.87
CA THR A 192 29.26 1.72 2.08
C THR A 192 28.29 2.28 3.12
N VAL A 193 28.76 2.92 4.19
CA VAL A 193 27.91 3.60 5.18
C VAL A 193 27.13 4.74 4.54
N LEU A 194 27.78 5.56 3.71
CA LEU A 194 27.12 6.65 2.98
C LEU A 194 26.02 6.10 2.05
N VAL A 195 26.33 5.03 1.33
CA VAL A 195 25.38 4.34 0.43
C VAL A 195 24.17 3.81 1.20
N ILE A 196 24.37 3.19 2.36
CA ILE A 196 23.27 2.76 3.24
C ILE A 196 22.40 3.96 3.62
N ALA A 197 23.02 5.08 4.03
CA ALA A 197 22.29 6.27 4.42
C ALA A 197 21.44 6.84 3.25
N ILE A 198 21.98 6.85 2.02
CA ILE A 198 21.25 7.27 0.81
C ILE A 198 20.07 6.31 0.52
N ILE A 199 20.29 5.00 0.62
CA ILE A 199 19.22 4.01 0.41
C ILE A 199 18.11 4.20 1.44
N VAL A 200 18.46 4.32 2.72
CA VAL A 200 17.50 4.54 3.80
C VAL A 200 16.76 5.85 3.61
N GLY A 201 17.48 6.94 3.29
CA GLY A 201 16.87 8.24 2.99
C GLY A 201 15.88 8.17 1.82
N SER A 202 16.25 7.48 0.74
CA SER A 202 15.38 7.27 -0.43
C SER A 202 14.14 6.45 -0.07
N ILE A 203 14.28 5.42 0.76
CA ILE A 203 13.18 4.60 1.25
C ILE A 203 12.24 5.44 2.13
N VAL A 204 12.78 6.21 3.06
CA VAL A 204 12.00 7.13 3.91
C VAL A 204 11.23 8.12 3.05
N TRP A 205 11.91 8.78 2.11
CA TRP A 205 11.27 9.72 1.18
C TRP A 205 10.19 9.05 0.32
N TYR A 206 10.42 7.80 -0.11
CA TYR A 206 9.45 7.02 -0.87
C TYR A 206 8.14 6.79 -0.10
N PHE A 207 8.25 6.55 1.21
CA PHE A 207 7.10 6.25 2.06
C PHE A 207 6.48 7.50 2.72
N GLU A 208 7.24 8.58 2.91
CA GLU A 208 6.82 9.77 3.66
C GLU A 208 5.91 10.75 2.90
N SER A 209 5.53 10.45 1.66
CA SER A 209 4.61 11.30 0.94
C SER A 209 3.21 11.22 1.57
N LYS A 210 3.04 11.97 2.64
CA LYS A 210 1.72 12.27 3.22
C LYS A 210 0.85 12.88 2.14
N ILE A 211 -0.22 12.17 1.79
CA ILE A 211 -1.31 12.79 1.07
C ILE A 211 -1.91 13.81 2.03
N LYS A 212 -1.66 15.10 1.80
CA LYS A 212 -2.57 16.12 2.27
C LYS A 212 -3.85 15.89 1.47
N LEU A 213 -4.80 15.16 2.07
CA LEU A 213 -6.18 15.17 1.61
C LEU A 213 -6.59 16.64 1.64
N LYS A 214 -6.90 17.21 0.48
CA LYS A 214 -7.58 18.51 0.42
C LYS A 214 -8.83 18.35 1.27
N GLU A 215 -8.88 19.07 2.39
CA GLU A 215 -10.11 19.23 3.13
C GLU A 215 -11.11 19.86 2.16
N ASN A 216 -12.10 19.10 1.78
CA ASN A 216 -13.02 19.49 0.73
C ASN A 216 -14.23 20.16 1.41
N TYR A 217 -14.04 21.41 1.87
CA TYR A 217 -15.15 22.23 2.40
C TYR A 217 -16.30 22.37 1.41
N GLN A 218 -16.00 22.35 0.10
CA GLN A 218 -17.02 22.36 -0.96
C GLN A 218 -17.84 21.05 -0.96
N ALA A 219 -17.27 19.92 -0.58
CA ALA A 219 -18.01 18.68 -0.51
C ALA A 219 -19.03 18.67 0.63
N PHE A 220 -18.79 19.37 1.74
CA PHE A 220 -19.71 19.43 2.86
C PHE A 220 -21.03 20.12 2.49
N SER A 221 -20.98 21.29 1.86
CA SER A 221 -22.19 22.02 1.44
C SER A 221 -23.02 21.24 0.41
N VAL A 222 -22.34 20.48 -0.48
CA VAL A 222 -23.03 19.58 -1.41
C VAL A 222 -23.71 18.45 -0.67
N CYS A 223 -23.04 17.83 0.30
CA CYS A 223 -23.63 16.76 1.12
C CYS A 223 -24.85 17.26 1.91
N GLU A 224 -24.80 18.48 2.42
CA GLU A 224 -25.92 19.11 3.12
C GLU A 224 -27.12 19.27 2.19
N SER A 225 -26.92 19.79 0.99
CA SER A 225 -28.00 19.94 -0.01
C SER A 225 -28.57 18.58 -0.47
N ILE A 226 -27.73 17.52 -0.53
CA ILE A 226 -28.22 16.17 -0.82
C ILE A 226 -29.13 15.65 0.30
N VAL A 227 -28.73 15.85 1.57
CA VAL A 227 -29.55 15.46 2.71
C VAL A 227 -30.89 16.23 2.75
N GLU A 228 -30.88 17.50 2.44
CA GLU A 228 -32.10 18.33 2.35
C GLU A 228 -33.04 17.88 1.22
N THR A 229 -32.47 17.46 0.09
CA THR A 229 -33.26 17.07 -1.10
C THR A 229 -33.81 15.64 -1.03
N TYR A 230 -32.99 14.69 -0.63
CA TYR A 230 -33.34 13.27 -0.68
C TYR A 230 -33.64 12.67 0.70
N GLY A 231 -33.42 13.44 1.77
CA GLY A 231 -33.45 12.93 3.14
C GLY A 231 -32.14 12.24 3.52
N GLY A 232 -31.95 12.12 4.82
CA GLY A 232 -30.81 11.42 5.40
C GLY A 232 -31.22 10.07 6.00
N ASN A 233 -30.23 9.37 6.52
CA ASN A 233 -30.42 8.22 7.41
C ASN A 233 -30.12 8.62 8.86
N TYR A 234 -30.30 7.70 9.81
CA TYR A 234 -30.08 7.96 11.24
C TYR A 234 -28.62 8.31 11.60
N LEU A 235 -27.65 8.07 10.70
CA LEU A 235 -26.26 8.43 10.88
C LEU A 235 -25.89 9.77 10.22
N SER A 236 -26.77 10.35 9.41
CA SER A 236 -26.47 11.56 8.63
C SER A 236 -26.05 12.75 9.49
N HIS A 237 -26.58 12.88 10.71
CA HIS A 237 -26.22 13.94 11.65
C HIS A 237 -24.73 13.90 12.05
N LEU A 238 -24.06 12.74 11.93
CA LEU A 238 -22.63 12.61 12.23
C LEU A 238 -21.74 13.30 11.17
N MET A 239 -22.29 13.79 10.06
CA MET A 239 -21.57 14.62 9.10
C MET A 239 -21.07 15.93 9.73
N TYR A 240 -21.80 16.46 10.71
CA TYR A 240 -21.46 17.70 11.43
C TYR A 240 -20.35 17.54 12.48
N SER A 241 -19.88 16.31 12.75
CA SER A 241 -18.82 16.07 13.76
C SER A 241 -17.42 16.57 13.35
N GLY A 242 -17.23 16.95 12.07
CA GLY A 242 -15.98 17.53 11.56
C GLY A 242 -14.82 16.54 11.40
N ASP A 243 -15.02 15.27 11.73
CA ASP A 243 -13.99 14.21 11.66
C ASP A 243 -14.13 13.28 10.45
N LYS A 244 -15.14 13.51 9.61
CA LYS A 244 -15.48 12.70 8.44
C LYS A 244 -15.01 13.35 7.15
N GLN A 245 -14.76 12.51 6.17
CA GLN A 245 -14.50 12.88 4.79
C GLN A 245 -15.68 12.42 3.94
N PHE A 246 -15.91 13.11 2.84
CA PHE A 246 -17.03 12.87 1.96
C PHE A 246 -16.55 12.49 0.57
N PHE A 247 -17.16 11.47 0.00
CA PHE A 247 -17.00 11.12 -1.40
C PHE A 247 -18.35 11.29 -2.08
N VAL A 248 -18.44 12.28 -2.96
CA VAL A 248 -19.66 12.65 -3.66
C VAL A 248 -19.58 12.09 -5.07
N ASP A 249 -20.69 11.57 -5.60
CA ASP A 249 -20.78 11.13 -6.98
C ASP A 249 -20.69 12.30 -7.97
N ASP A 250 -20.37 12.00 -9.22
CA ASP A 250 -20.20 13.03 -10.26
C ASP A 250 -21.49 13.80 -10.54
N SER A 251 -22.66 13.19 -10.32
CA SER A 251 -23.97 13.85 -10.47
C SER A 251 -24.38 14.70 -9.27
N GLN A 252 -23.63 14.67 -8.18
CA GLN A 252 -23.91 15.35 -6.91
C GLN A 252 -25.27 14.98 -6.30
N GLN A 253 -25.68 13.72 -6.47
CA GLN A 253 -26.97 13.23 -5.97
C GLN A 253 -26.83 12.23 -4.82
N ALA A 254 -25.62 11.72 -4.58
CA ALA A 254 -25.34 10.81 -3.46
C ALA A 254 -23.92 10.98 -2.96
N PHE A 255 -23.70 10.57 -1.72
CA PHE A 255 -22.36 10.59 -1.11
C PHE A 255 -22.15 9.48 -0.10
N LEU A 256 -20.87 9.24 0.21
CA LEU A 256 -20.39 8.36 1.29
C LEU A 256 -19.69 9.19 2.35
N MET A 257 -19.94 8.88 3.62
CA MET A 257 -19.16 9.37 4.75
C MET A 257 -18.06 8.36 5.10
N TYR A 258 -16.82 8.76 5.09
CA TYR A 258 -15.73 7.85 5.41
C TYR A 258 -14.63 8.54 6.21
N ARG A 259 -13.76 7.73 6.79
CA ARG A 259 -12.49 8.15 7.38
C ARG A 259 -11.38 7.24 6.91
N THR A 260 -10.21 7.82 6.69
CA THR A 260 -9.02 7.04 6.35
C THR A 260 -8.31 6.59 7.62
N ILE A 261 -8.19 5.28 7.82
CA ILE A 261 -7.47 4.67 8.94
C ILE A 261 -6.42 3.73 8.36
N ASN A 262 -5.16 4.01 8.58
CA ASN A 262 -4.04 3.29 7.96
C ASN A 262 -4.17 3.27 6.42
N ASN A 263 -4.32 2.08 5.82
CA ASN A 263 -4.51 1.88 4.38
C ASN A 263 -5.96 1.49 4.03
N ALA A 264 -6.92 1.84 4.85
CA ALA A 264 -8.32 1.52 4.64
C ALA A 264 -9.19 2.77 4.66
N TYR A 265 -10.19 2.80 3.78
CA TYR A 265 -11.35 3.65 3.90
C TYR A 265 -12.39 2.95 4.78
N VAL A 266 -12.66 3.53 5.93
CA VAL A 266 -13.73 3.07 6.82
C VAL A 266 -14.95 3.96 6.57
N ILE A 267 -15.97 3.38 5.94
CA ILE A 267 -17.22 4.06 5.58
C ILE A 267 -18.21 3.84 6.72
N LEU A 268 -18.87 4.92 7.12
CA LEU A 268 -19.89 4.88 8.16
C LEU A 268 -21.28 4.83 7.54
N GLY A 269 -21.98 3.73 7.76
CA GLY A 269 -23.35 3.53 7.26
C GLY A 269 -23.44 3.30 5.76
N ASP A 270 -24.64 3.50 5.26
CA ASP A 270 -24.99 3.35 3.86
C ASP A 270 -24.75 4.64 3.09
N PRO A 271 -24.71 4.61 1.75
CA PRO A 271 -24.76 5.79 0.92
C PRO A 271 -25.97 6.65 1.24
N ILE A 272 -25.84 7.96 1.12
CA ILE A 272 -26.89 8.95 1.38
C ILE A 272 -27.19 9.69 0.08
N GLY A 273 -28.48 9.81 -0.29
CA GLY A 273 -28.93 10.50 -1.49
C GLY A 273 -29.88 9.66 -2.36
N ASP A 274 -29.85 9.88 -3.68
CA ASP A 274 -30.68 9.10 -4.63
C ASP A 274 -30.18 7.67 -4.74
N GLU A 275 -31.01 6.70 -4.35
CA GLU A 275 -30.69 5.27 -4.39
C GLU A 275 -30.32 4.77 -5.80
N LYS A 276 -30.80 5.42 -6.85
CA LYS A 276 -30.49 5.05 -8.24
C LYS A 276 -29.02 5.25 -8.56
N THR A 277 -28.36 6.19 -7.90
CA THR A 277 -26.95 6.51 -8.11
C THR A 277 -26.00 5.73 -7.20
N PHE A 278 -26.48 4.97 -6.22
CA PHE A 278 -25.63 4.24 -5.26
C PHE A 278 -24.70 3.23 -5.92
N ASN A 279 -25.15 2.58 -6.98
CA ASN A 279 -24.30 1.60 -7.68
C ASN A 279 -23.13 2.29 -8.41
N SER A 280 -23.37 3.42 -9.11
CA SER A 280 -22.33 4.21 -9.77
C SER A 280 -21.38 4.82 -8.76
N LEU A 281 -21.88 5.43 -7.68
CA LEU A 281 -21.10 5.97 -6.59
C LEU A 281 -20.13 4.91 -6.01
N LEU A 282 -20.61 3.71 -5.77
CA LEU A 282 -19.77 2.61 -5.26
C LEU A 282 -18.72 2.16 -6.30
N ILE A 283 -19.08 2.05 -7.59
CA ILE A 283 -18.11 1.72 -8.65
C ILE A 283 -16.95 2.72 -8.64
N ASP A 284 -17.26 4.02 -8.58
CA ASP A 284 -16.26 5.09 -8.60
C ASP A 284 -15.42 5.09 -7.31
N PHE A 285 -16.06 4.88 -6.16
CA PHE A 285 -15.39 4.79 -4.88
C PHE A 285 -14.42 3.59 -4.83
N TYR A 286 -14.87 2.39 -5.27
CA TYR A 286 -14.02 1.20 -5.36
C TYR A 286 -12.89 1.39 -6.36
N SER A 287 -13.15 2.02 -7.50
CA SER A 287 -12.12 2.32 -8.50
C SER A 287 -11.07 3.27 -7.93
N ASN A 288 -11.48 4.29 -7.17
CA ASN A 288 -10.58 5.22 -6.50
C ASN A 288 -9.75 4.51 -5.41
N ALA A 289 -10.38 3.72 -4.54
CA ALA A 289 -9.69 2.96 -3.51
C ALA A 289 -8.68 1.97 -4.11
N HIS A 290 -9.09 1.25 -5.16
CA HIS A 290 -8.20 0.34 -5.89
C HIS A 290 -7.01 1.08 -6.54
N TYR A 291 -7.27 2.26 -7.13
CA TYR A 291 -6.21 3.09 -7.73
C TYR A 291 -5.18 3.54 -6.69
N ILE A 292 -5.61 3.86 -5.48
CA ILE A 292 -4.75 4.30 -4.37
C ILE A 292 -4.13 3.09 -3.64
N GLY A 293 -4.74 1.90 -3.74
CA GLY A 293 -4.33 0.69 -3.04
C GLY A 293 -4.83 0.64 -1.59
N TYR A 294 -6.03 1.20 -1.35
CA TYR A 294 -6.69 1.16 -0.04
C TYR A 294 -7.74 0.06 0.00
N ASP A 295 -7.85 -0.58 1.17
CA ASP A 295 -8.93 -1.50 1.48
C ASP A 295 -10.20 -0.70 1.81
N ILE A 296 -11.37 -1.33 1.61
CA ILE A 296 -12.67 -0.72 1.88
C ILE A 296 -13.36 -1.51 2.97
N ILE A 297 -13.82 -0.82 4.02
CA ILE A 297 -14.53 -1.39 5.15
C ILE A 297 -15.80 -0.56 5.36
N PHE A 298 -16.95 -1.20 5.26
CA PHE A 298 -18.22 -0.60 5.65
C PHE A 298 -18.56 -0.97 7.08
N TYR A 299 -19.03 0.00 7.85
CA TYR A 299 -19.41 -0.16 9.25
C TYR A 299 -20.85 0.34 9.48
N GLN A 300 -21.66 -0.43 10.18
CA GLN A 300 -23.09 -0.16 10.43
C GLN A 300 -23.95 -0.03 9.15
N VAL A 301 -23.81 -0.99 8.24
CA VAL A 301 -24.65 -1.05 7.04
C VAL A 301 -26.01 -1.70 7.35
N SER A 302 -27.06 -1.23 6.68
CA SER A 302 -28.41 -1.79 6.82
C SER A 302 -28.59 -3.05 5.98
N GLU A 303 -29.49 -3.92 6.42
CA GLU A 303 -29.87 -5.14 5.69
C GLU A 303 -30.40 -4.83 4.27
N LYS A 304 -31.02 -3.66 4.08
CA LYS A 304 -31.59 -3.22 2.81
C LYS A 304 -30.59 -3.24 1.67
N TYR A 305 -29.31 -2.89 1.93
CA TYR A 305 -28.28 -2.73 0.92
C TYR A 305 -27.25 -3.87 0.89
N LEU A 306 -27.46 -4.97 1.64
CA LEU A 306 -26.51 -6.09 1.65
C LEU A 306 -26.30 -6.69 0.25
N SER A 307 -27.35 -6.77 -0.58
CA SER A 307 -27.24 -7.25 -1.96
C SER A 307 -26.37 -6.33 -2.83
N LEU A 308 -26.44 -5.02 -2.62
CA LEU A 308 -25.63 -4.04 -3.31
C LEU A 308 -24.14 -4.23 -2.96
N TYR A 309 -23.81 -4.31 -1.68
CA TYR A 309 -22.42 -4.53 -1.24
C TYR A 309 -21.86 -5.89 -1.65
N HIS A 310 -22.71 -6.92 -1.66
CA HIS A 310 -22.30 -8.25 -2.11
C HIS A 310 -21.85 -8.27 -3.57
N ASN A 311 -22.43 -7.43 -4.42
CA ASN A 311 -22.02 -7.30 -5.82
C ASN A 311 -20.57 -6.80 -5.97
N PHE A 312 -20.02 -6.13 -4.96
CA PHE A 312 -18.63 -5.66 -4.90
C PHE A 312 -17.69 -6.63 -4.18
N GLY A 313 -18.18 -7.83 -3.81
CA GLY A 313 -17.38 -8.88 -3.18
C GLY A 313 -17.16 -8.69 -1.67
N ASN A 314 -17.97 -7.86 -1.01
CA ASN A 314 -17.88 -7.70 0.43
C ASN A 314 -18.35 -8.96 1.17
N GLN A 315 -17.67 -9.26 2.27
CA GLN A 315 -18.08 -10.26 3.25
C GLN A 315 -18.71 -9.56 4.44
N PHE A 316 -19.73 -10.18 5.03
CA PHE A 316 -20.48 -9.61 6.14
C PHE A 316 -20.28 -10.43 7.38
N PHE A 317 -20.18 -9.76 8.51
CA PHE A 317 -20.31 -10.40 9.82
C PHE A 317 -21.06 -9.48 10.79
N LYS A 318 -21.86 -10.09 11.65
CA LYS A 318 -22.65 -9.38 12.64
C LYS A 318 -21.75 -9.01 13.82
N LEU A 319 -21.57 -7.70 14.04
CA LEU A 319 -20.80 -7.19 15.17
C LEU A 319 -21.61 -7.16 16.47
N GLY A 320 -22.92 -6.93 16.36
CA GLY A 320 -23.82 -6.79 17.51
C GLY A 320 -25.24 -6.52 17.07
N GLU A 321 -26.05 -6.12 18.02
CA GLU A 321 -27.44 -5.69 17.80
C GLU A 321 -27.59 -4.25 18.28
N GLU A 322 -28.34 -3.47 17.54
CA GLU A 322 -28.65 -2.07 17.86
C GLU A 322 -30.06 -2.01 18.46
N ALA A 323 -30.20 -1.33 19.60
CA ALA A 323 -31.48 -1.11 20.21
C ALA A 323 -32.10 0.19 19.65
N LEU A 324 -33.22 0.06 18.95
CA LEU A 324 -34.01 1.20 18.47
C LEU A 324 -35.12 1.51 19.46
N ILE A 325 -35.21 2.79 19.85
CA ILE A 325 -36.26 3.29 20.72
C ILE A 325 -37.07 4.32 19.93
N ASP A 326 -38.33 3.98 19.68
CA ASP A 326 -39.27 4.94 19.12
C ASP A 326 -39.68 5.97 20.18
N LEU A 327 -39.25 7.20 19.99
CA LEU A 327 -39.46 8.29 20.97
C LEU A 327 -40.92 8.76 21.03
N GLU A 328 -41.70 8.58 19.96
CA GLU A 328 -43.11 8.95 19.94
C GLU A 328 -43.94 8.10 20.86
N THR A 329 -43.63 6.78 20.92
CA THR A 329 -44.37 5.82 21.72
C THR A 329 -43.65 5.47 23.04
N PHE A 330 -42.43 5.97 23.24
CA PHE A 330 -41.63 5.64 24.41
C PHE A 330 -42.21 6.27 25.68
N THR A 331 -42.48 5.44 26.69
CA THR A 331 -42.88 5.90 28.03
C THR A 331 -42.13 5.13 29.10
N THR A 332 -41.82 5.76 30.19
CA THR A 332 -41.25 5.09 31.37
C THR A 332 -42.32 4.41 32.27
N ALA A 333 -43.61 4.53 31.92
CA ALA A 333 -44.72 3.93 32.68
C ALA A 333 -44.75 2.38 32.56
N GLY A 334 -45.41 1.74 33.49
CA GLY A 334 -45.65 0.30 33.49
C GLY A 334 -44.63 -0.54 34.27
N LYS A 335 -45.06 -1.78 34.62
CA LYS A 335 -44.34 -2.73 35.50
C LYS A 335 -42.99 -3.16 34.86
N LYS A 336 -42.99 -3.41 33.56
CA LYS A 336 -41.75 -3.82 32.81
C LYS A 336 -40.63 -2.81 32.86
N ARG A 337 -40.94 -1.52 33.01
CA ARG A 337 -39.94 -0.41 33.00
C ARG A 337 -39.57 0.10 34.39
N ARG A 338 -39.87 -0.66 35.43
CA ARG A 338 -39.51 -0.31 36.82
C ARG A 338 -37.99 -0.13 37.03
N GLY A 339 -37.18 -1.00 36.42
CA GLY A 339 -35.74 -0.91 36.45
C GLY A 339 -35.21 0.39 35.84
N LEU A 340 -35.74 0.79 34.67
CA LEU A 340 -35.38 2.04 34.00
C LEU A 340 -35.73 3.23 34.85
N ARG A 341 -36.91 3.31 35.47
CA ARG A 341 -37.30 4.37 36.43
C ARG A 341 -36.35 4.44 37.63
N ALA A 342 -35.99 3.28 38.16
CA ALA A 342 -35.03 3.26 39.29
C ALA A 342 -33.67 3.80 38.90
N THR A 343 -33.19 3.51 37.70
CA THR A 343 -31.95 4.05 37.18
C THR A 343 -32.04 5.56 36.92
N LEU A 344 -33.15 6.03 36.31
CA LEU A 344 -33.39 7.46 36.14
C LEU A 344 -33.43 8.21 37.46
N ASN A 345 -34.12 7.68 38.47
CA ASN A 345 -34.16 8.29 39.79
C ASN A 345 -32.78 8.34 40.47
N LYS A 346 -31.96 7.31 40.27
CA LYS A 346 -30.57 7.33 40.74
C LYS A 346 -29.73 8.39 40.01
N SER A 347 -29.88 8.55 38.67
CA SER A 347 -29.14 9.54 37.89
C SER A 347 -29.46 10.97 38.29
N VAL A 348 -30.66 11.27 38.74
CA VAL A 348 -31.05 12.59 39.26
C VAL A 348 -30.35 12.89 40.62
N SER A 349 -30.02 11.87 41.41
CA SER A 349 -29.36 12.04 42.69
C SER A 349 -27.82 11.95 42.64
N TYR A 350 -27.24 11.56 41.53
CA TYR A 350 -25.78 11.49 41.34
C TYR A 350 -25.32 12.42 40.22
N THR A 351 -24.18 13.09 40.42
CA THR A 351 -23.59 14.02 39.46
C THR A 351 -23.01 13.33 38.20
N HIS A 352 -22.86 11.99 38.23
CA HIS A 352 -22.41 11.18 37.08
C HIS A 352 -22.95 9.74 37.19
N LEU A 353 -23.20 9.14 36.02
CA LEU A 353 -23.53 7.74 35.87
C LEU A 353 -22.27 6.96 35.48
N THR A 354 -21.92 5.96 36.26
CA THR A 354 -20.94 4.95 35.86
C THR A 354 -21.67 3.81 35.18
N LEU A 355 -21.28 3.48 33.96
CA LEU A 355 -21.76 2.27 33.28
C LEU A 355 -21.27 1.06 34.08
N PRO A 356 -22.11 0.02 34.28
CA PRO A 356 -21.63 -1.22 34.88
C PRO A 356 -20.58 -1.79 33.93
N THR A 357 -19.34 -1.88 34.40
CA THR A 357 -18.30 -2.62 33.70
C THR A 357 -18.71 -4.09 33.72
N ASN A 358 -18.96 -4.67 32.53
CA ASN A 358 -19.12 -6.11 32.42
C ASN A 358 -17.83 -6.73 32.96
N ARG A 359 -17.93 -7.43 34.09
CA ARG A 359 -16.88 -8.35 34.52
C ARG A 359 -16.90 -9.46 33.47
N GLU A 360 -15.85 -9.49 32.65
CA GLU A 360 -15.58 -10.66 31.83
C GLU A 360 -15.40 -11.87 32.77
N VAL A 361 -16.19 -12.91 32.52
CA VAL A 361 -16.07 -14.22 33.17
C VAL A 361 -15.11 -15.05 32.33
#